data_a15ebce456a79625c612443b17a86603
#
_entry.id   a15ebce456a79625c612443b17a86603
#
_cell.length_a   1.000
_cell.length_b   1.000
_cell.length_c   1.000
_cell.angle_alpha   90.00
_cell.angle_beta   90.00
_cell.angle_gamma   90.00
#
_symmetry.space_group_name_H-M   'P 1'
#
loop_
_entity.id
_entity.type
_entity.pdbx_description
1 polymer ?
#
loop_
_entity_poly.entity_id
_entity_poly.type
_entity_poly.pdbx_seq_one_letter_code
_entity_poly.pdbx_strand_id
1 'polypeptide(L)'
;MLYTGYYHSPLGRLLLAADEIGLTGLWFERQRYFAQGLAPVHTDEETPILAQTRRWLDLYFSGSVPDFAPPLHPIGSDFRQEVWALLLQIPYGKTTTYGALANQLAEKHGQRRMSAQAVGGAVGHNAISIIIPCHRVVGADGSLTGYAGGLDTKARLLAGEGVPIADNPPRIRSDM
;
A
#
# COMPACT_ATOMS: atom_id res chain seq x y z
N MET A 1 13.99 -5.46 18.02
CA MET A 1 12.98 -6.53 18.21
C MET A 1 11.79 -6.27 17.29
N LEU A 2 11.27 -7.30 16.67
CA LEU A 2 10.05 -7.19 15.87
C LEU A 2 8.88 -7.81 16.61
N TYR A 3 7.76 -7.10 16.57
CA TYR A 3 6.51 -7.51 17.20
C TYR A 3 5.48 -7.74 16.09
N THR A 4 4.71 -8.81 16.18
CA THR A 4 3.73 -9.17 15.16
C THR A 4 2.35 -9.40 15.77
N GLY A 5 1.34 -9.33 14.93
CA GLY A 5 -0.03 -9.65 15.27
C GLY A 5 -0.86 -9.80 13.99
N TYR A 6 -2.04 -10.38 14.11
CA TYR A 6 -2.95 -10.54 12.99
C TYR A 6 -4.14 -9.60 13.12
N TYR A 7 -4.69 -9.23 11.98
CA TYR A 7 -5.92 -8.44 11.88
C TYR A 7 -6.88 -9.11 10.91
N HIS A 8 -8.12 -9.33 11.32
CA HIS A 8 -9.14 -9.95 10.49
C HIS A 8 -9.94 -8.86 9.77
N SER A 9 -9.68 -8.68 8.48
CA SER A 9 -10.37 -7.70 7.66
C SER A 9 -11.46 -8.34 6.82
N PRO A 10 -12.40 -7.54 6.25
CA PRO A 10 -13.37 -8.06 5.29
C PRO A 10 -12.74 -8.66 4.04
N LEU A 11 -11.48 -8.33 3.74
CA LEU A 11 -10.76 -8.83 2.57
C LEU A 11 -9.78 -9.94 2.90
N GLY A 12 -9.83 -10.46 4.13
CA GLY A 12 -8.96 -11.54 4.58
C GLY A 12 -8.06 -11.13 5.73
N ARG A 13 -7.28 -12.07 6.21
CA ARG A 13 -6.42 -11.85 7.36
C ARG A 13 -5.14 -11.12 6.95
N LEU A 14 -4.74 -10.15 7.77
CA LEU A 14 -3.53 -9.36 7.59
C LEU A 14 -2.55 -9.67 8.69
N LEU A 15 -1.27 -9.74 8.34
CA LEU A 15 -0.18 -9.82 9.30
C LEU A 15 0.40 -8.43 9.49
N LEU A 16 0.50 -8.00 10.75
CA LEU A 16 1.09 -6.72 11.15
C LEU A 16 2.45 -6.97 11.76
N ALA A 17 3.43 -6.13 11.43
CA ALA A 17 4.75 -6.17 12.06
C ALA A 17 5.22 -4.75 12.36
N ALA A 18 5.84 -4.59 13.53
CA ALA A 18 6.38 -3.29 13.97
C ALA A 18 7.64 -3.51 14.80
N ASP A 19 8.53 -2.54 14.74
CA ASP A 19 9.64 -2.42 15.69
C ASP A 19 9.32 -1.30 16.70
N GLU A 20 10.33 -0.81 17.41
CA GLU A 20 10.15 0.27 18.38
C GLU A 20 9.98 1.64 17.70
N ILE A 21 10.34 1.75 16.43
CA ILE A 21 10.28 2.99 15.66
C ILE A 21 8.91 3.15 14.99
N GLY A 22 8.41 2.09 14.34
CA GLY A 22 7.16 2.17 13.62
C GLY A 22 6.73 0.86 13.00
N LEU A 23 5.64 0.92 12.25
CA LEU A 23 5.13 -0.21 11.50
C LEU A 23 6.11 -0.54 10.37
N THR A 24 6.53 -1.80 10.29
CA THR A 24 7.47 -2.28 9.26
C THR A 24 6.78 -3.12 8.20
N GLY A 25 5.62 -3.70 8.51
CA GLY A 25 4.90 -4.54 7.58
C GLY A 25 3.41 -4.61 7.86
N LEU A 26 2.66 -4.75 6.78
CA LEU A 26 1.21 -4.96 6.80
C LEU A 26 0.89 -5.72 5.52
N TRP A 27 0.70 -7.04 5.63
CA TRP A 27 0.55 -7.91 4.47
C TRP A 27 -0.75 -8.68 4.52
N PHE A 28 -1.42 -8.75 3.37
CA PHE A 28 -2.46 -9.77 3.20
C PHE A 28 -1.81 -11.14 3.23
N GLU A 29 -2.43 -12.08 3.91
CA GLU A 29 -1.84 -13.41 4.14
C GLU A 29 -1.50 -14.14 2.84
N ARG A 30 -2.29 -13.91 1.78
CA ARG A 30 -2.11 -14.56 0.48
C ARG A 30 -1.39 -13.71 -0.54
N GLN A 31 -0.81 -12.56 -0.13
CA GLN A 31 -0.19 -11.67 -1.10
C GLN A 31 1.18 -12.19 -1.55
N ARG A 32 1.57 -11.72 -2.73
CA ARG A 32 2.93 -11.88 -3.23
C ARG A 32 3.91 -11.16 -2.29
N TYR A 33 5.06 -11.77 -2.07
CA TYR A 33 6.08 -11.27 -1.13
C TYR A 33 5.59 -11.19 0.32
N PHE A 34 4.66 -12.08 0.69
CA PHE A 34 4.15 -12.14 2.06
C PHE A 34 5.28 -12.22 3.07
N ALA A 35 5.22 -11.35 4.09
CA ALA A 35 6.19 -11.29 5.18
C ALA A 35 7.65 -11.11 4.73
N GLN A 36 7.88 -10.62 3.50
CA GLN A 36 9.24 -10.37 3.02
C GLN A 36 9.90 -9.33 3.91
N GLY A 37 11.12 -9.64 4.37
CA GLY A 37 11.86 -8.77 5.28
C GLY A 37 11.53 -8.94 6.74
N LEU A 38 10.54 -9.78 7.08
CA LEU A 38 10.26 -10.11 8.47
C LEU A 38 11.40 -10.98 9.02
N ALA A 39 12.01 -10.53 10.14
CA ALA A 39 13.08 -11.30 10.76
C ALA A 39 12.54 -12.64 11.26
N PRO A 40 13.35 -13.74 11.16
CA PRO A 40 12.91 -15.04 11.66
C PRO A 40 12.61 -15.03 13.16
N VAL A 41 13.28 -14.18 13.93
CA VAL A 41 13.04 -14.02 15.35
C VAL A 41 12.15 -12.81 15.56
N HIS A 42 10.93 -13.04 16.00
CA HIS A 42 9.95 -12.00 16.30
C HIS A 42 9.02 -12.51 17.41
N THR A 43 8.27 -11.59 18.02
CA THR A 43 7.41 -11.89 19.15
C THR A 43 5.96 -11.50 18.82
N ASP A 44 5.03 -12.42 19.05
CA ASP A 44 3.60 -12.14 18.93
C ASP A 44 3.13 -11.41 20.19
N GLU A 45 3.34 -10.11 20.19
CA GLU A 45 3.01 -9.28 21.36
C GLU A 45 2.43 -7.96 20.87
N GLU A 46 1.36 -7.52 21.52
CA GLU A 46 0.74 -6.24 21.18
C GLU A 46 1.61 -5.09 21.67
N THR A 47 1.73 -4.07 20.84
CA THR A 47 2.47 -2.84 21.16
C THR A 47 1.59 -1.63 20.83
N PRO A 48 1.93 -0.44 21.33
CA PRO A 48 1.16 0.77 20.99
C PRO A 48 1.07 1.03 19.49
N ILE A 49 2.14 0.73 18.74
CA ILE A 49 2.15 0.90 17.28
C ILE A 49 1.17 -0.07 16.62
N LEU A 50 1.17 -1.34 17.02
CA LEU A 50 0.22 -2.32 16.49
C LEU A 50 -1.22 -1.95 16.87
N ALA A 51 -1.44 -1.47 18.09
CA ALA A 51 -2.77 -1.03 18.52
C ALA A 51 -3.28 0.15 17.70
N GLN A 52 -2.43 1.14 17.41
CA GLN A 52 -2.78 2.25 16.52
C GLN A 52 -3.09 1.77 15.11
N THR A 53 -2.33 0.82 14.60
CA THR A 53 -2.56 0.25 13.28
C THR A 53 -3.93 -0.43 13.21
N ARG A 54 -4.32 -1.16 14.26
CA ARG A 54 -5.64 -1.80 14.34
C ARG A 54 -6.76 -0.76 14.32
N ARG A 55 -6.61 0.34 15.06
CA ARG A 55 -7.61 1.42 15.05
C ARG A 55 -7.72 2.07 13.68
N TRP A 56 -6.57 2.27 13.01
CA TRP A 56 -6.55 2.80 11.66
C TRP A 56 -7.31 1.90 10.69
N LEU A 57 -7.06 0.59 10.77
CA LEU A 57 -7.72 -0.39 9.91
C LEU A 57 -9.22 -0.47 10.21
N ASP A 58 -9.62 -0.40 11.48
CA ASP A 58 -11.03 -0.40 11.85
C ASP A 58 -11.76 0.78 11.21
N LEU A 59 -11.17 1.98 11.26
CA LEU A 59 -11.74 3.17 10.63
C LEU A 59 -11.79 3.00 9.11
N TYR A 60 -10.70 2.57 8.51
CA TYR A 60 -10.61 2.39 7.06
C TYR A 60 -11.69 1.43 6.55
N PHE A 61 -11.81 0.26 7.16
CA PHE A 61 -12.78 -0.75 6.73
C PHE A 61 -14.21 -0.42 7.14
N SER A 62 -14.42 0.56 8.00
CA SER A 62 -15.76 1.08 8.30
C SER A 62 -16.23 2.11 7.27
N GLY A 63 -15.40 2.47 6.30
CA GLY A 63 -15.71 3.48 5.30
C GLY A 63 -15.32 4.90 5.71
N SER A 64 -14.63 5.05 6.83
CA SER A 64 -14.13 6.35 7.28
C SER A 64 -12.74 6.63 6.73
N VAL A 65 -12.41 7.91 6.57
CA VAL A 65 -11.05 8.32 6.23
C VAL A 65 -10.32 8.54 7.55
N PRO A 66 -9.32 7.69 7.90
CA PRO A 66 -8.60 7.92 9.14
C PRO A 66 -7.87 9.26 9.12
N ASP A 67 -7.95 10.00 10.23
CA ASP A 67 -7.34 11.32 10.36
C ASP A 67 -5.97 11.27 11.05
N PHE A 68 -5.44 10.08 11.27
CA PHE A 68 -4.13 9.83 11.85
C PHE A 68 -3.46 8.68 11.11
N ALA A 69 -2.18 8.47 11.35
CA ALA A 69 -1.46 7.29 10.88
C ALA A 69 -0.54 6.80 12.00
N PRO A 70 -0.37 5.48 12.14
CA PRO A 70 0.67 4.98 13.05
C PRO A 70 2.04 5.42 12.53
N PRO A 71 3.06 5.50 13.39
CA PRO A 71 4.42 5.72 12.91
C PRO A 71 4.79 4.63 11.90
N LEU A 72 5.40 5.01 10.79
CA LEU A 72 5.80 4.07 9.73
C LEU A 72 7.33 3.95 9.70
N HIS A 73 7.81 2.73 9.57
CA HIS A 73 9.22 2.44 9.42
C HIS A 73 9.44 1.42 8.29
N PRO A 74 9.09 1.80 7.04
CA PRO A 74 9.28 0.90 5.91
C PRO A 74 10.77 0.67 5.67
N ILE A 75 11.14 -0.58 5.39
CA ILE A 75 12.52 -0.99 5.15
C ILE A 75 12.71 -1.23 3.66
N GLY A 76 13.68 -0.58 3.06
CA GLY A 76 13.97 -0.73 1.65
C GLY A 76 15.05 0.24 1.17
N SER A 77 15.41 0.12 -0.11
CA SER A 77 16.41 0.99 -0.74
C SER A 77 15.95 2.45 -0.76
N ASP A 78 16.89 3.36 -0.98
CA ASP A 78 16.57 4.79 -1.09
C ASP A 78 15.55 5.05 -2.19
N PHE A 79 15.68 4.37 -3.33
CA PHE A 79 14.72 4.51 -4.43
C PHE A 79 13.32 4.06 -4.01
N ARG A 80 13.20 2.90 -3.35
CA ARG A 80 11.91 2.41 -2.85
C ARG A 80 11.31 3.37 -1.84
N GLN A 81 12.12 3.91 -0.93
CA GLN A 81 11.66 4.88 0.06
C GLN A 81 11.08 6.12 -0.61
N GLU A 82 11.72 6.61 -1.67
CA GLU A 82 11.21 7.77 -2.42
C GLU A 82 9.87 7.46 -3.09
N VAL A 83 9.74 6.29 -3.71
CA VAL A 83 8.49 5.88 -4.33
C VAL A 83 7.38 5.78 -3.28
N TRP A 84 7.66 5.12 -2.15
CA TRP A 84 6.67 4.96 -1.09
C TRP A 84 6.25 6.30 -0.46
N ALA A 85 7.18 7.26 -0.36
CA ALA A 85 6.85 8.61 0.10
C ALA A 85 5.87 9.30 -0.85
N LEU A 86 6.03 9.11 -2.16
CA LEU A 86 5.07 9.64 -3.14
C LEU A 86 3.71 8.94 -3.03
N LEU A 87 3.69 7.64 -2.77
CA LEU A 87 2.43 6.92 -2.58
C LEU A 87 1.62 7.51 -1.42
N LEU A 88 2.29 7.88 -0.34
CA LEU A 88 1.63 8.46 0.84
C LEU A 88 0.95 9.79 0.53
N GLN A 89 1.31 10.46 -0.56
CA GLN A 89 0.70 11.72 -0.97
C GLN A 89 -0.57 11.55 -1.79
N ILE A 90 -0.89 10.32 -2.22
CA ILE A 90 -2.10 10.05 -2.99
C ILE A 90 -3.30 10.07 -2.05
N PRO A 91 -4.24 11.03 -2.21
CA PRO A 91 -5.37 11.13 -1.29
C PRO A 91 -6.31 9.93 -1.37
N TYR A 92 -7.02 9.70 -0.29
CA TYR A 92 -8.11 8.73 -0.22
C TYR A 92 -9.11 8.97 -1.35
N GLY A 93 -9.50 7.90 -2.04
CA GLY A 93 -10.45 7.99 -3.15
C GLY A 93 -9.87 8.54 -4.45
N LYS A 94 -8.56 8.76 -4.50
CA LYS A 94 -7.87 9.25 -5.70
C LYS A 94 -6.90 8.21 -6.22
N THR A 95 -6.53 8.33 -7.48
CA THR A 95 -5.59 7.42 -8.13
C THR A 95 -4.53 8.20 -8.89
N THR A 96 -3.42 7.55 -9.16
CA THR A 96 -2.38 8.04 -10.04
C THR A 96 -1.89 6.90 -10.93
N THR A 97 -0.99 7.20 -11.85
CA THR A 97 -0.43 6.20 -12.76
C THR A 97 1.05 5.99 -12.48
N TYR A 98 1.58 4.84 -12.92
CA TYR A 98 3.02 4.56 -12.83
C TYR A 98 3.83 5.61 -13.59
N GLY A 99 3.32 6.04 -14.76
CA GLY A 99 3.98 7.09 -15.55
C GLY A 99 4.02 8.43 -14.83
N ALA A 100 2.92 8.82 -14.16
CA ALA A 100 2.87 10.06 -13.41
C ALA A 100 3.87 10.05 -12.24
N LEU A 101 3.98 8.94 -11.53
CA LEU A 101 4.97 8.78 -10.46
C LEU A 101 6.39 8.85 -11.01
N ALA A 102 6.65 8.18 -12.14
CA ALA A 102 7.96 8.22 -12.79
C ALA A 102 8.33 9.65 -13.19
N ASN A 103 7.38 10.42 -13.72
CA ASN A 103 7.61 11.81 -14.08
C ASN A 103 7.92 12.68 -12.87
N GLN A 104 7.22 12.47 -11.75
CA GLN A 104 7.48 13.19 -10.50
C GLN A 104 8.91 12.92 -9.99
N LEU A 105 9.35 11.65 -10.04
CA LEU A 105 10.69 11.29 -9.63
C LEU A 105 11.76 11.87 -10.55
N ALA A 106 11.53 11.82 -11.88
CA ALA A 106 12.44 12.38 -12.85
C ALA A 106 12.62 13.89 -12.62
N GLU A 107 11.51 14.59 -12.40
CA GLU A 107 11.52 16.02 -12.11
C GLU A 107 12.29 16.34 -10.83
N LYS A 108 12.04 15.57 -9.76
CA LYS A 108 12.73 15.75 -8.48
C LYS A 108 14.24 15.60 -8.61
N HIS A 109 14.70 14.69 -9.46
CA HIS A 109 16.12 14.41 -9.66
C HIS A 109 16.75 15.18 -10.82
N GLY A 110 16.00 16.08 -11.48
CA GLY A 110 16.49 16.83 -12.61
C GLY A 110 16.81 15.97 -13.82
N GLN A 111 16.14 14.81 -13.95
CA GLN A 111 16.32 13.87 -15.06
C GLN A 111 15.22 14.04 -16.08
N ARG A 112 15.52 13.71 -17.36
CA ARG A 112 14.53 13.78 -18.41
C ARG A 112 13.51 12.65 -18.32
N ARG A 113 13.92 11.48 -17.84
CA ARG A 113 13.09 10.27 -17.80
C ARG A 113 13.43 9.44 -16.58
N MET A 114 12.40 8.76 -16.09
CA MET A 114 12.51 7.71 -15.08
C MET A 114 11.71 6.50 -15.59
N SER A 115 12.24 5.30 -15.37
CA SER A 115 11.58 4.08 -15.81
C SER A 115 10.29 3.84 -15.04
N ALA A 116 9.16 3.80 -15.74
CA ALA A 116 7.89 3.40 -15.15
C ALA A 116 7.93 1.96 -14.65
N GLN A 117 8.73 1.09 -15.29
CA GLN A 117 8.91 -0.29 -14.86
C GLN A 117 9.65 -0.35 -13.52
N ALA A 118 10.68 0.47 -13.33
CA ALA A 118 11.40 0.54 -12.06
C ALA A 118 10.49 1.05 -10.94
N VAL A 119 9.67 2.05 -11.22
CA VAL A 119 8.66 2.55 -10.28
C VAL A 119 7.67 1.44 -9.94
N GLY A 120 7.18 0.71 -10.95
CA GLY A 120 6.27 -0.41 -10.75
C GLY A 120 6.84 -1.49 -9.84
N GLY A 121 8.14 -1.78 -10.00
CA GLY A 121 8.83 -2.72 -9.11
C GLY A 121 8.85 -2.24 -7.66
N ALA A 122 9.15 -0.96 -7.44
CA ALA A 122 9.15 -0.38 -6.10
C ALA A 122 7.73 -0.38 -5.48
N VAL A 123 6.72 -0.03 -6.27
CA VAL A 123 5.31 -0.07 -5.84
C VAL A 123 4.93 -1.50 -5.44
N GLY A 124 5.32 -2.49 -6.24
CA GLY A 124 4.99 -3.90 -5.98
C GLY A 124 5.67 -4.49 -4.75
N HIS A 125 6.80 -3.92 -4.31
CA HIS A 125 7.52 -4.38 -3.12
C HIS A 125 7.14 -3.61 -1.85
N ASN A 126 6.08 -2.81 -1.89
CA ASN A 126 5.58 -2.14 -0.70
C ASN A 126 5.20 -3.18 0.36
N ALA A 127 5.84 -3.12 1.52
CA ALA A 127 5.59 -4.04 2.63
C ALA A 127 4.45 -3.59 3.55
N ILE A 128 3.95 -2.37 3.37
CA ILE A 128 2.89 -1.81 4.23
C ILE A 128 1.66 -1.53 3.37
N SER A 129 0.92 -2.59 3.06
CA SER A 129 -0.28 -2.49 2.22
C SER A 129 -1.32 -1.58 2.86
N ILE A 130 -2.19 -0.98 2.07
CA ILE A 130 -3.31 -0.13 2.45
C ILE A 130 -2.87 1.23 2.99
N ILE A 131 -2.05 1.28 4.03
CA ILE A 131 -1.60 2.54 4.64
C ILE A 131 -0.66 3.28 3.69
N ILE A 132 0.34 2.58 3.14
CA ILE A 132 1.08 3.10 1.98
C ILE A 132 0.28 2.64 0.75
N PRO A 133 -0.47 3.53 0.11
CA PRO A 133 -1.59 3.13 -0.75
C PRO A 133 -1.17 2.75 -2.17
N CYS A 134 -0.39 1.68 -2.30
CA CYS A 134 0.02 1.19 -3.62
C CYS A 134 -1.18 0.74 -4.48
N HIS A 135 -2.32 0.43 -3.87
CA HIS A 135 -3.55 0.11 -4.61
C HIS A 135 -4.10 1.30 -5.39
N ARG A 136 -3.67 2.53 -5.09
CA ARG A 136 -4.10 3.75 -5.79
C ARG A 136 -3.29 4.05 -7.06
N VAL A 137 -2.37 3.16 -7.44
CA VAL A 137 -1.60 3.30 -8.68
C VAL A 137 -2.19 2.38 -9.73
N VAL A 138 -2.53 2.93 -10.88
CA VAL A 138 -3.22 2.21 -11.96
C VAL A 138 -2.50 2.43 -13.29
N GLY A 139 -2.89 1.66 -14.30
CA GLY A 139 -2.38 1.85 -15.67
C GLY A 139 -2.87 3.17 -16.28
N ALA A 140 -2.18 3.62 -17.32
CA ALA A 140 -2.49 4.89 -17.98
C ALA A 140 -3.91 4.91 -18.57
N ASP A 141 -4.44 3.74 -18.93
CA ASP A 141 -5.81 3.58 -19.45
C ASP A 141 -6.84 3.29 -18.36
N GLY A 142 -6.46 3.39 -17.09
CA GLY A 142 -7.32 3.09 -15.96
C GLY A 142 -7.38 1.62 -15.58
N SER A 143 -6.65 0.74 -16.29
CA SER A 143 -6.66 -0.69 -15.95
C SER A 143 -5.99 -0.95 -14.60
N LEU A 144 -6.55 -1.88 -13.84
CA LEU A 144 -5.94 -2.33 -12.60
C LEU A 144 -4.89 -3.38 -12.95
N THR A 145 -3.63 -2.96 -12.94
CA THR A 145 -2.51 -3.82 -13.27
C THR A 145 -1.62 -3.99 -12.05
N GLY A 146 -1.30 -5.24 -11.72
CA GLY A 146 -0.35 -5.53 -10.67
C GLY A 146 -0.77 -5.07 -9.28
N TYR A 147 -0.99 -6.01 -8.39
CA TYR A 147 -1.15 -5.75 -6.96
C TYR A 147 -0.73 -7.01 -6.22
N ALA A 148 0.13 -6.85 -5.21
CA ALA A 148 0.62 -8.00 -4.46
C ALA A 148 -0.52 -8.79 -3.80
N GLY A 149 -1.56 -8.12 -3.35
CA GLY A 149 -2.75 -8.74 -2.76
C GLY A 149 -3.78 -9.26 -3.76
N GLY A 150 -3.49 -9.14 -5.07
CA GLY A 150 -4.41 -9.59 -6.13
C GLY A 150 -5.29 -8.46 -6.66
N LEU A 151 -5.68 -8.56 -7.92
CA LEU A 151 -6.47 -7.51 -8.58
C LEU A 151 -7.87 -7.38 -7.99
N ASP A 152 -8.48 -8.48 -7.54
CA ASP A 152 -9.77 -8.42 -6.87
C ASP A 152 -9.69 -7.59 -5.59
N THR A 153 -8.66 -7.81 -4.79
CA THR A 153 -8.43 -7.04 -3.57
C THR A 153 -8.22 -5.57 -3.88
N LYS A 154 -7.40 -5.27 -4.90
CA LYS A 154 -7.15 -3.90 -5.35
C LYS A 154 -8.47 -3.21 -5.75
N ALA A 155 -9.29 -3.89 -6.55
CA ALA A 155 -10.58 -3.35 -6.98
C ALA A 155 -11.50 -3.06 -5.78
N ARG A 156 -11.53 -3.97 -4.81
CA ARG A 156 -12.38 -3.83 -3.62
C ARG A 156 -11.90 -2.70 -2.71
N LEU A 157 -10.60 -2.51 -2.57
CA LEU A 157 -10.04 -1.38 -1.81
C LEU A 157 -10.43 -0.05 -2.47
N LEU A 158 -10.24 0.07 -3.78
CA LEU A 158 -10.60 1.27 -4.52
C LEU A 158 -12.09 1.55 -4.46
N ALA A 159 -12.92 0.53 -4.66
CA ALA A 159 -14.38 0.67 -4.59
C ALA A 159 -14.81 1.12 -3.18
N GLY A 160 -14.19 0.58 -2.14
CA GLY A 160 -14.45 0.98 -0.76
C GLY A 160 -14.09 2.44 -0.50
N GLU A 161 -13.13 2.99 -1.25
CA GLU A 161 -12.76 4.40 -1.19
C GLU A 161 -13.62 5.29 -2.07
N GLY A 162 -14.61 4.73 -2.76
CA GLY A 162 -15.50 5.50 -3.62
C GLY A 162 -15.03 5.65 -5.07
N VAL A 163 -13.96 4.95 -5.47
CA VAL A 163 -13.50 4.96 -6.86
C VAL A 163 -14.41 4.02 -7.67
N PRO A 164 -15.05 4.51 -8.74
CA PRO A 164 -15.93 3.65 -9.55
C PRO A 164 -15.09 2.63 -10.34
N ILE A 165 -15.45 1.36 -10.20
CA ILE A 165 -14.73 0.24 -10.80
C ILE A 165 -15.66 -0.51 -11.75
N ALA A 166 -15.16 -0.79 -12.98
CA ALA A 166 -15.76 -1.72 -13.91
C ALA A 166 -15.05 -3.06 -13.80
N ASP A 167 -15.80 -4.15 -13.99
CA ASP A 167 -15.25 -5.51 -13.95
C ASP A 167 -14.97 -6.05 -15.35
N ASN A 168 -14.17 -7.12 -15.42
CA ASN A 168 -13.90 -7.94 -16.60
C ASN A 168 -13.30 -7.22 -17.81
N PRO A 169 -12.04 -6.78 -17.77
CA PRO A 169 -11.11 -6.80 -16.65
C PRO A 169 -11.33 -5.61 -15.70
N PRO A 170 -10.89 -5.70 -14.44
CA PRO A 170 -11.06 -4.60 -13.50
C PRO A 170 -10.37 -3.33 -13.98
N ARG A 171 -11.09 -2.23 -13.94
CA ARG A 171 -10.60 -0.93 -14.37
C ARG A 171 -11.40 0.19 -13.73
N ILE A 172 -10.82 1.38 -13.69
CA ILE A 172 -11.58 2.57 -13.28
C ILE A 172 -12.61 2.89 -14.37
N ARG A 173 -13.85 3.16 -13.95
CA ARG A 173 -14.89 3.57 -14.88
C ARG A 173 -14.67 5.01 -15.30
N SER A 174 -14.64 5.23 -16.61
CA SER A 174 -14.41 6.56 -17.20
C SER A 174 -15.69 7.37 -17.37
N ASP A 175 -16.85 6.76 -17.14
CA ASP A 175 -18.16 7.37 -17.33
C ASP A 175 -18.73 8.00 -16.05
N MET A 176 -17.89 8.14 -15.03
CA MET A 176 -18.34 8.69 -13.74
C MET A 176 -17.52 9.89 -13.31
#